data_b4f723038c9c2aa4927af4c5da2df65a
#
_entry.id   b4f723038c9c2aa4927af4c5da2df65a
#
_cell.length_a   1.000
_cell.length_b   1.000
_cell.length_c   1.000
_cell.angle_alpha   90.00
_cell.angle_beta   90.00
_cell.angle_gamma   90.00
#
_symmetry.space_group_name_H-M   'P 1'
#
loop_
_entity.id
_entity.type
_entity.pdbx_description
1 polymer ?
#
loop_
_entity_poly.entity_id
_entity_poly.type
_entity_poly.pdbx_seq_one_letter_code
_entity_poly.pdbx_strand_id
1 'polypeptide(L)'
;MEKAVWELSLETDTNKSFFEAWEKESESTLIFLQENGQAISAGGTKMRIDMPSKFLLDLKNGYNIGKLVRLDYDQKKKEGYLVAIPCQEYTINGETYTAIGTVYDHSKLDSMLKLKGYDGKAYLFMLDDDGNITYTNQSGDKYLRNYSLLKHLKGEQAITEEEADLFKKKFDNREFGVALLGKQNPYYLGYCPIESNNTILVCIVAKGVVDNVLMDYQKTVLFTTILMAGFIFLLFAGLFYSISRLSLTDQRAEYEKRNNELHLQTMKEMEVVNQKLKKAKNVATEALQTAENANKAKTDFLSNMSHDIRTPMNWKIKILKVLSAVHTH
;
A
#
# COMPACT_ATOMS: atom_id res chain seq x y z
N MET A 1 -44.31 -18.14 -5.15
CA MET A 1 -42.87 -18.44 -5.01
C MET A 1 -42.58 -18.49 -3.53
N GLU A 2 -42.40 -19.68 -2.98
CA GLU A 2 -41.97 -19.85 -1.59
C GLU A 2 -40.54 -19.26 -1.48
N LYS A 3 -40.39 -18.27 -0.55
CA LYS A 3 -39.04 -17.79 -0.18
C LYS A 3 -38.33 -18.98 0.48
N ALA A 4 -37.30 -19.49 -0.15
CA ALA A 4 -36.44 -20.49 0.47
C ALA A 4 -35.75 -19.84 1.67
N VAL A 5 -36.20 -20.16 2.85
CA VAL A 5 -35.59 -19.76 4.12
C VAL A 5 -34.39 -20.67 4.32
N TRP A 6 -33.18 -20.12 4.22
CA TRP A 6 -31.97 -20.85 4.55
C TRP A 6 -31.77 -20.86 6.06
N GLU A 7 -31.89 -22.02 6.65
CA GLU A 7 -31.59 -22.20 8.07
C GLU A 7 -30.11 -22.53 8.23
N LEU A 8 -29.36 -21.60 8.79
CA LEU A 8 -27.94 -21.78 9.08
C LEU A 8 -27.80 -22.12 10.57
N SER A 9 -27.35 -23.33 10.90
CA SER A 9 -26.98 -23.67 12.26
C SER A 9 -25.51 -23.32 12.50
N LEU A 10 -25.25 -22.38 13.41
CA LEU A 10 -23.86 -22.01 13.81
C LEU A 10 -23.24 -23.07 14.74
N GLU A 11 -24.04 -24.00 15.25
CA GLU A 11 -23.64 -25.01 16.22
C GLU A 11 -23.10 -26.30 15.59
N THR A 12 -23.20 -26.46 14.27
CA THR A 12 -22.57 -27.61 13.59
C THR A 12 -21.06 -27.48 13.60
N ASP A 13 -20.35 -28.54 13.99
CA ASP A 13 -18.88 -28.56 14.09
C ASP A 13 -18.19 -28.09 12.80
N THR A 14 -18.78 -28.39 11.65
CA THR A 14 -18.25 -27.97 10.33
C THR A 14 -18.35 -26.47 10.12
N ASN A 15 -19.49 -25.86 10.46
CA ASN A 15 -19.69 -24.43 10.30
C ASN A 15 -18.83 -23.66 11.30
N LYS A 16 -18.76 -24.14 12.53
CA LYS A 16 -17.94 -23.53 13.58
C LYS A 16 -16.45 -23.53 13.21
N SER A 17 -15.92 -24.66 12.76
CA SER A 17 -14.51 -24.75 12.33
C SER A 17 -14.20 -23.86 11.11
N PHE A 18 -15.13 -23.75 10.18
CA PHE A 18 -15.00 -22.85 9.03
C PHE A 18 -14.94 -21.39 9.47
N PHE A 19 -15.84 -20.96 10.33
CA PHE A 19 -15.90 -19.57 10.81
C PHE A 19 -14.69 -19.23 11.69
N GLU A 20 -14.25 -20.13 12.56
CA GLU A 20 -13.03 -19.95 13.36
C GLU A 20 -11.78 -19.82 12.47
N ALA A 21 -11.67 -20.63 11.42
CA ALA A 21 -10.58 -20.53 10.45
C ALA A 21 -10.63 -19.19 9.68
N TRP A 22 -11.82 -18.77 9.26
CA TRP A 22 -12.03 -17.48 8.58
C TRP A 22 -11.69 -16.30 9.48
N GLU A 23 -12.19 -16.27 10.73
CA GLU A 23 -11.87 -15.20 11.68
C GLU A 23 -10.37 -15.12 11.98
N LYS A 24 -9.71 -16.26 12.09
CA LYS A 24 -8.27 -16.33 12.30
C LYS A 24 -7.46 -15.85 11.10
N GLU A 25 -7.86 -16.19 9.88
CA GLU A 25 -7.17 -15.80 8.66
C GLU A 25 -7.42 -14.33 8.32
N SER A 26 -8.66 -13.86 8.45
CA SER A 26 -9.05 -12.48 8.19
C SER A 26 -8.71 -11.52 9.32
N GLU A 27 -8.41 -12.03 10.51
CA GLU A 27 -8.23 -11.28 11.76
C GLU A 27 -9.38 -10.28 12.00
N SER A 28 -10.60 -10.72 11.72
CA SER A 28 -11.82 -9.93 11.79
C SER A 28 -12.95 -10.80 12.31
N THR A 29 -13.98 -10.19 12.91
CA THR A 29 -15.15 -10.90 13.39
C THR A 29 -16.25 -10.88 12.34
N LEU A 30 -16.66 -12.05 11.87
CA LEU A 30 -17.82 -12.20 11.00
C LEU A 30 -19.10 -12.09 11.83
N ILE A 31 -20.03 -11.28 11.38
CA ILE A 31 -21.31 -11.05 12.06
C ILE A 31 -22.49 -11.15 11.10
N PHE A 32 -23.61 -11.55 11.67
CA PHE A 32 -24.92 -11.57 11.03
C PHE A 32 -25.78 -10.49 11.69
N LEU A 33 -26.41 -9.64 10.89
CA LEU A 33 -27.04 -8.41 11.34
C LEU A 33 -28.54 -8.43 11.07
N GLN A 34 -29.31 -7.99 12.05
CA GLN A 34 -30.75 -7.77 11.96
C GLN A 34 -31.07 -6.31 11.61
N GLU A 35 -32.26 -6.04 11.11
CA GLU A 35 -32.74 -4.68 10.80
C GLU A 35 -32.75 -3.73 11.99
N ASN A 36 -32.82 -4.24 13.22
CA ASN A 36 -32.87 -3.47 14.47
C ASN A 36 -31.48 -3.14 15.06
N GLY A 37 -30.38 -3.54 14.36
CA GLY A 37 -29.02 -3.38 14.84
C GLY A 37 -28.56 -4.46 15.82
N GLN A 38 -29.36 -5.47 16.07
CA GLN A 38 -28.88 -6.67 16.78
C GLN A 38 -28.06 -7.53 15.85
N ALA A 39 -27.02 -8.15 16.36
CA ALA A 39 -26.14 -9.01 15.60
C ALA A 39 -25.69 -10.22 16.40
N ILE A 40 -25.30 -11.27 15.69
CA ILE A 40 -24.63 -12.44 16.24
C ILE A 40 -23.32 -12.66 15.49
N SER A 41 -22.24 -12.93 16.24
CA SER A 41 -20.99 -13.34 15.60
C SER A 41 -21.09 -14.77 15.08
N ALA A 42 -20.21 -15.14 14.17
CA ALA A 42 -20.07 -16.51 13.71
C ALA A 42 -19.75 -17.50 14.87
N GLY A 43 -19.09 -17.02 15.93
CA GLY A 43 -18.87 -17.76 17.16
C GLY A 43 -20.08 -17.80 18.12
N GLY A 44 -21.26 -17.29 17.70
CA GLY A 44 -22.50 -17.34 18.50
C GLY A 44 -22.65 -16.22 19.53
N THR A 45 -21.75 -15.29 19.63
CA THR A 45 -21.83 -14.17 20.59
C THR A 45 -22.84 -13.13 20.11
N LYS A 46 -23.90 -12.89 20.90
CA LYS A 46 -24.87 -11.84 20.63
C LYS A 46 -24.30 -10.48 20.99
N MET A 47 -24.55 -9.51 20.13
CA MET A 47 -24.09 -8.13 20.30
C MET A 47 -25.11 -7.13 19.75
N ARG A 48 -25.02 -5.91 20.22
CA ARG A 48 -25.74 -4.78 19.61
C ARG A 48 -24.78 -3.84 18.95
N ILE A 49 -25.11 -3.45 17.74
CA ILE A 49 -24.32 -2.49 16.96
C ILE A 49 -25.05 -1.15 17.02
N ASP A 50 -24.39 -0.17 17.63
CA ASP A 50 -24.90 1.19 17.71
C ASP A 50 -24.56 1.89 16.37
N MET A 51 -25.58 1.97 15.53
CA MET A 51 -25.51 2.58 14.20
C MET A 51 -26.58 3.66 14.06
N PRO A 52 -26.27 4.78 13.35
CA PRO A 52 -27.29 5.72 12.96
C PRO A 52 -28.38 5.06 12.09
N SER A 53 -29.61 5.50 12.25
CA SER A 53 -30.76 4.96 11.50
C SER A 53 -30.59 5.01 9.99
N LYS A 54 -29.85 5.99 9.47
CA LYS A 54 -29.52 6.10 8.03
C LYS A 54 -28.85 4.82 7.51
N PHE A 55 -27.88 4.25 8.26
CA PHE A 55 -27.14 3.06 7.80
C PHE A 55 -27.98 1.79 7.84
N LEU A 56 -28.85 1.64 8.84
CA LEU A 56 -29.83 0.56 8.86
C LEU A 56 -30.78 0.66 7.66
N LEU A 57 -31.17 1.88 7.30
CA LEU A 57 -32.00 2.14 6.15
C LEU A 57 -31.25 1.84 4.83
N ASP A 58 -29.97 2.21 4.74
CA ASP A 58 -29.13 1.92 3.57
C ASP A 58 -28.99 0.41 3.35
N LEU A 59 -28.72 -0.35 4.40
CA LEU A 59 -28.71 -1.83 4.34
C LEU A 59 -30.05 -2.39 3.90
N LYS A 60 -31.17 -1.86 4.43
CA LYS A 60 -32.52 -2.28 4.04
C LYS A 60 -32.83 -1.95 2.58
N ASN A 61 -32.28 -0.87 2.07
CA ASN A 61 -32.41 -0.45 0.65
C ASN A 61 -31.45 -1.20 -0.28
N GLY A 62 -30.65 -2.13 0.23
CA GLY A 62 -29.73 -2.94 -0.56
C GLY A 62 -28.33 -2.34 -0.76
N TYR A 63 -28.00 -1.28 -0.03
CA TYR A 63 -26.66 -0.65 -0.12
C TYR A 63 -25.68 -1.29 0.85
N ASN A 64 -24.44 -1.47 0.37
CA ASN A 64 -23.32 -1.87 1.22
C ASN A 64 -22.89 -0.72 2.11
N ILE A 65 -22.51 -1.03 3.34
CA ILE A 65 -21.99 -0.02 4.27
C ILE A 65 -20.56 -0.35 4.70
N GLY A 66 -19.75 0.70 4.87
CA GLY A 66 -18.44 0.62 5.51
C GLY A 66 -18.30 1.77 6.48
N LYS A 67 -18.37 1.50 7.79
CA LYS A 67 -18.36 2.56 8.80
C LYS A 67 -17.80 2.11 10.14
N LEU A 68 -17.27 3.09 10.87
CA LEU A 68 -16.93 2.90 12.26
C LEU A 68 -18.21 2.82 13.09
N VAL A 69 -18.32 1.77 13.88
CA VAL A 69 -19.48 1.48 14.75
C VAL A 69 -19.04 1.19 16.18
N ARG A 70 -19.97 1.36 17.08
CA ARG A 70 -19.80 0.91 18.47
C ARG A 70 -20.51 -0.43 18.64
N LEU A 71 -19.76 -1.38 19.14
CA LEU A 71 -20.22 -2.73 19.47
C LEU A 71 -20.48 -2.79 20.98
N ASP A 72 -21.62 -3.26 21.37
CA ASP A 72 -21.98 -3.51 22.77
C ASP A 72 -22.24 -5.01 22.95
N TYR A 73 -21.34 -5.70 23.65
CA TYR A 73 -21.46 -7.13 24.01
C TYR A 73 -20.84 -7.39 25.38
N ASP A 74 -21.47 -8.23 26.15
CA ASP A 74 -21.04 -8.63 27.51
C ASP A 74 -20.69 -7.43 28.42
N GLN A 75 -21.52 -6.37 28.39
CA GLN A 75 -21.31 -5.11 29.11
C GLN A 75 -20.01 -4.37 28.74
N LYS A 76 -19.34 -4.79 27.65
CA LYS A 76 -18.16 -4.10 27.08
C LYS A 76 -18.57 -3.33 25.85
N LYS A 77 -18.07 -2.10 25.77
CA LYS A 77 -18.22 -1.25 24.57
C LYS A 77 -16.90 -1.21 23.84
N LYS A 78 -16.91 -1.63 22.58
CA LYS A 78 -15.73 -1.63 21.72
C LYS A 78 -16.05 -0.88 20.44
N GLU A 79 -15.09 -0.17 19.90
CA GLU A 79 -15.21 0.45 18.58
C GLU A 79 -14.56 -0.46 17.53
N GLY A 80 -15.20 -0.60 16.38
CA GLY A 80 -14.71 -1.37 15.27
C GLY A 80 -15.20 -0.80 13.94
N TYR A 81 -14.51 -1.12 12.87
CA TYR A 81 -14.94 -0.75 11.52
C TYR A 81 -15.77 -1.90 10.94
N LEU A 82 -17.05 -1.64 10.76
CA LEU A 82 -17.99 -2.57 10.16
C LEU A 82 -18.03 -2.39 8.64
N VAL A 83 -17.83 -3.47 7.93
CA VAL A 83 -18.19 -3.59 6.51
C VAL A 83 -19.35 -4.57 6.45
N ALA A 84 -20.53 -4.12 6.03
CA ALA A 84 -21.72 -4.97 5.96
C ALA A 84 -22.37 -4.83 4.58
N ILE A 85 -22.95 -5.93 4.14
CA ILE A 85 -23.71 -6.02 2.91
C ILE A 85 -25.06 -6.63 3.20
N PRO A 86 -26.11 -6.13 2.58
CA PRO A 86 -27.43 -6.74 2.66
C PRO A 86 -27.41 -8.13 2.01
N CYS A 87 -28.18 -9.04 2.56
CA CYS A 87 -28.34 -10.37 2.01
C CYS A 87 -29.83 -10.76 2.02
N GLN A 88 -30.15 -11.89 1.38
CA GLN A 88 -31.49 -12.46 1.54
C GLN A 88 -31.70 -12.84 3.01
N GLU A 89 -32.95 -12.73 3.47
CA GLU A 89 -33.33 -13.13 4.82
C GLU A 89 -32.96 -14.59 5.05
N TYR A 90 -32.28 -14.86 6.14
CA TYR A 90 -31.98 -16.21 6.62
C TYR A 90 -32.12 -16.30 8.13
N THR A 91 -32.36 -17.48 8.59
CA THR A 91 -32.66 -17.75 10.01
C THR A 91 -31.48 -18.44 10.67
N ILE A 92 -31.07 -17.93 11.83
CA ILE A 92 -30.09 -18.56 12.73
C ILE A 92 -30.72 -18.68 14.09
N ASN A 93 -30.82 -19.89 14.60
CA ASN A 93 -31.40 -20.18 15.91
C ASN A 93 -32.80 -19.54 16.11
N GLY A 94 -33.65 -19.52 15.08
CA GLY A 94 -34.98 -18.95 15.11
C GLY A 94 -35.08 -17.43 15.00
N GLU A 95 -33.95 -16.71 14.84
CA GLU A 95 -33.90 -15.28 14.62
C GLU A 95 -33.55 -14.96 13.14
N THR A 96 -34.21 -13.98 12.56
CA THR A 96 -34.01 -13.59 11.16
C THR A 96 -32.97 -12.49 11.01
N TYR A 97 -32.04 -12.67 10.08
CA TYR A 97 -30.95 -11.76 9.76
C TYR A 97 -31.06 -11.33 8.30
N THR A 98 -30.70 -10.07 8.03
CA THR A 98 -30.88 -9.42 6.72
C THR A 98 -29.59 -8.87 6.13
N ALA A 99 -28.50 -8.91 6.89
CA ALA A 99 -27.18 -8.51 6.39
C ALA A 99 -26.06 -9.37 7.00
N ILE A 100 -24.98 -9.51 6.25
CA ILE A 100 -23.72 -10.13 6.70
C ILE A 100 -22.68 -9.03 6.76
N GLY A 101 -21.89 -9.01 7.81
CA GLY A 101 -20.83 -8.03 7.98
C GLY A 101 -19.56 -8.62 8.57
N THR A 102 -18.51 -7.86 8.43
CA THR A 102 -17.23 -8.15 9.06
C THR A 102 -16.80 -6.95 9.89
N VAL A 103 -16.43 -7.18 11.12
CA VAL A 103 -15.93 -6.13 12.01
C VAL A 103 -14.44 -6.27 12.17
N TYR A 104 -13.74 -5.22 11.85
CA TYR A 104 -12.30 -5.07 12.07
C TYR A 104 -12.05 -4.25 13.32
N ASP A 105 -11.20 -4.74 14.20
CA ASP A 105 -10.70 -3.94 15.33
C ASP A 105 -9.98 -2.70 14.84
N HIS A 106 -10.12 -1.59 15.58
CA HIS A 106 -9.47 -0.33 15.23
C HIS A 106 -7.95 -0.48 15.09
N SER A 107 -7.31 -1.17 16.05
CA SER A 107 -5.86 -1.44 16.01
C SER A 107 -5.44 -2.28 14.80
N LYS A 108 -6.30 -3.20 14.37
CA LYS A 108 -6.05 -4.02 13.18
C LYS A 108 -6.19 -3.19 11.91
N LEU A 109 -7.24 -2.39 11.82
CA LEU A 109 -7.43 -1.48 10.71
C LEU A 109 -6.24 -0.51 10.58
N ASP A 110 -5.76 0.05 11.70
CA ASP A 110 -4.55 0.86 11.74
C ASP A 110 -3.34 0.12 11.19
N SER A 111 -3.14 -1.14 11.57
CA SER A 111 -2.02 -1.95 11.09
C SER A 111 -2.11 -2.26 9.59
N MET A 112 -3.32 -2.54 9.09
CA MET A 112 -3.58 -2.83 7.67
C MET A 112 -3.46 -1.59 6.79
N LEU A 113 -3.85 -0.43 7.32
CA LEU A 113 -3.86 0.85 6.61
C LEU A 113 -2.59 1.67 6.85
N LYS A 114 -1.65 1.15 7.64
CA LYS A 114 -0.35 1.79 7.86
C LYS A 114 0.45 1.80 6.58
N LEU A 115 0.68 2.98 6.04
CA LEU A 115 1.49 3.17 4.84
C LEU A 115 2.97 2.96 5.20
N LYS A 116 3.52 1.83 4.76
CA LYS A 116 4.95 1.56 4.85
C LYS A 116 5.69 2.52 3.89
N GLY A 117 6.79 3.09 4.32
CA GLY A 117 7.62 3.96 3.47
C GLY A 117 7.58 5.45 3.82
N TYR A 118 6.65 5.88 4.67
CA TYR A 118 6.56 7.28 5.11
C TYR A 118 6.73 7.44 6.62
N ASP A 119 7.24 6.45 7.34
CA ASP A 119 7.52 6.44 8.79
C ASP A 119 6.34 6.95 9.65
N GLY A 120 5.11 6.62 9.26
CA GLY A 120 3.90 7.06 9.93
C GLY A 120 3.52 8.53 9.69
N LYS A 121 4.20 9.22 8.76
CA LYS A 121 3.93 10.63 8.40
C LYS A 121 2.93 10.76 7.24
N ALA A 122 2.29 9.68 6.85
CA ALA A 122 1.20 9.67 5.90
C ALA A 122 -0.12 9.50 6.65
N TYR A 123 -1.09 10.37 6.35
CA TYR A 123 -2.42 10.32 6.91
C TYR A 123 -3.37 9.66 5.92
N LEU A 124 -4.12 8.69 6.40
CA LEU A 124 -5.13 8.00 5.63
C LEU A 124 -6.50 8.33 6.18
N PHE A 125 -7.41 8.64 5.28
CA PHE A 125 -8.80 8.93 5.59
C PHE A 125 -9.70 8.05 4.74
N MET A 126 -10.78 7.56 5.34
CA MET A 126 -11.92 7.03 4.62
C MET A 126 -13.04 8.03 4.70
N LEU A 127 -13.64 8.35 3.57
CA LEU A 127 -14.74 9.31 3.47
C LEU A 127 -16.01 8.59 3.02
N ASP A 128 -17.15 9.09 3.50
CA ASP A 128 -18.46 8.72 2.95
C ASP A 128 -18.77 9.52 1.66
N ASP A 129 -19.95 9.29 1.06
CA ASP A 129 -20.41 9.97 -0.15
C ASP A 129 -20.51 11.49 0.02
N ASP A 130 -20.75 11.96 1.23
CA ASP A 130 -20.83 13.39 1.56
C ASP A 130 -19.43 14.00 1.80
N GLY A 131 -18.35 13.21 1.70
CA GLY A 131 -16.98 13.63 1.96
C GLY A 131 -16.66 13.80 3.44
N ASN A 132 -17.47 13.19 4.34
CA ASN A 132 -17.18 13.20 5.76
C ASN A 132 -16.25 12.05 6.14
N ILE A 133 -15.38 12.31 7.10
CA ILE A 133 -14.40 11.34 7.60
C ILE A 133 -15.12 10.24 8.39
N THR A 134 -15.07 9.03 7.90
CA THR A 134 -15.58 7.82 8.57
C THR A 134 -14.48 7.10 9.35
N TYR A 135 -13.23 7.21 8.88
CA TYR A 135 -12.06 6.64 9.54
C TYR A 135 -10.80 7.46 9.22
N THR A 136 -9.88 7.54 10.18
CA THR A 136 -8.53 8.07 9.98
C THR A 136 -7.53 7.29 10.83
N ASN A 137 -6.31 7.09 10.30
CA ASN A 137 -5.19 6.53 11.05
C ASN A 137 -4.44 7.58 11.88
N GLN A 138 -4.91 8.82 11.91
CA GLN A 138 -4.32 9.89 12.69
C GLN A 138 -4.63 9.69 14.17
N SER A 139 -3.63 9.36 14.98
CA SER A 139 -3.77 9.17 16.42
C SER A 139 -4.11 10.50 17.09
N GLY A 140 -5.27 10.57 17.73
CA GLY A 140 -5.68 11.70 18.55
C GLY A 140 -6.94 12.44 18.12
N ASP A 141 -7.36 12.34 16.88
CA ASP A 141 -8.48 13.13 16.36
C ASP A 141 -9.81 12.38 16.34
N LYS A 142 -10.29 11.95 17.51
CA LYS A 142 -11.70 11.54 17.68
C LYS A 142 -12.69 12.65 17.27
N TYR A 143 -12.24 13.89 17.21
CA TYR A 143 -13.04 15.05 16.84
C TYR A 143 -13.27 15.24 15.35
N LEU A 144 -12.45 14.62 14.48
CA LEU A 144 -12.61 14.71 13.02
C LEU A 144 -13.70 13.80 12.45
N ARG A 145 -14.22 12.87 13.23
CA ARG A 145 -15.27 11.95 12.78
C ARG A 145 -16.56 12.70 12.47
N ASN A 146 -17.15 12.36 11.33
CA ASN A 146 -18.33 13.03 10.77
C ASN A 146 -18.09 14.49 10.37
N TYR A 147 -16.83 14.94 10.28
CA TYR A 147 -16.47 16.25 9.77
C TYR A 147 -15.99 16.12 8.33
N SER A 148 -16.37 17.07 7.47
CA SER A 148 -15.94 17.06 6.07
C SER A 148 -14.43 17.28 5.97
N LEU A 149 -13.72 16.35 5.31
CA LEU A 149 -12.27 16.45 5.10
C LEU A 149 -11.91 17.76 4.39
N LEU A 150 -12.66 18.14 3.34
CA LEU A 150 -12.38 19.35 2.57
C LEU A 150 -12.58 20.62 3.42
N LYS A 151 -13.61 20.63 4.29
CA LYS A 151 -13.81 21.73 5.24
C LYS A 151 -12.69 21.79 6.28
N HIS A 152 -12.21 20.65 6.75
CA HIS A 152 -11.07 20.60 7.67
C HIS A 152 -9.81 21.18 7.03
N LEU A 153 -9.44 20.68 5.85
CA LEU A 153 -8.27 21.16 5.11
C LEU A 153 -8.36 22.64 4.77
N LYS A 154 -9.54 23.15 4.51
CA LYS A 154 -9.79 24.57 4.27
C LYS A 154 -9.68 25.40 5.56
N GLY A 155 -10.18 24.91 6.69
CA GLY A 155 -10.01 25.52 8.01
C GLY A 155 -8.56 25.64 8.44
N GLU A 156 -7.74 24.65 8.12
CA GLU A 156 -6.28 24.63 8.32
C GLU A 156 -5.52 25.48 7.28
N GLN A 157 -6.20 26.16 6.38
CA GLN A 157 -5.61 26.91 5.25
C GLN A 157 -4.71 26.04 4.33
N ALA A 158 -4.92 24.76 4.39
CA ALA A 158 -4.16 23.78 3.61
C ALA A 158 -4.59 23.75 2.13
N ILE A 159 -5.85 24.08 1.85
CA ILE A 159 -6.40 24.21 0.50
C ILE A 159 -7.19 25.51 0.34
N THR A 160 -7.27 26.00 -0.89
CA THR A 160 -8.14 27.12 -1.28
C THR A 160 -9.58 26.67 -1.48
N GLU A 161 -10.53 27.62 -1.58
CA GLU A 161 -11.92 27.35 -1.93
C GLU A 161 -12.04 26.65 -3.29
N GLU A 162 -11.31 27.15 -4.29
CA GLU A 162 -11.31 26.62 -5.64
C GLU A 162 -10.80 25.18 -5.69
N GLU A 163 -9.74 24.87 -4.92
CA GLU A 163 -9.21 23.52 -4.79
C GLU A 163 -10.23 22.60 -4.13
N ALA A 164 -10.90 23.05 -3.06
CA ALA A 164 -11.93 22.28 -2.39
C ALA A 164 -13.09 21.92 -3.31
N ASP A 165 -13.57 22.89 -4.10
CA ASP A 165 -14.66 22.69 -5.06
C ASP A 165 -14.25 21.75 -6.20
N LEU A 166 -13.00 21.85 -6.68
CA LEU A 166 -12.45 20.94 -7.66
C LEU A 166 -12.42 19.49 -7.13
N PHE A 167 -11.94 19.31 -5.89
CA PHE A 167 -11.91 17.97 -5.27
C PHE A 167 -13.29 17.41 -5.00
N LYS A 168 -14.22 18.26 -4.57
CA LYS A 168 -15.61 17.84 -4.40
C LYS A 168 -16.18 17.28 -5.71
N LYS A 169 -15.98 17.97 -6.83
CA LYS A 169 -16.40 17.45 -8.14
C LYS A 169 -15.74 16.12 -8.51
N LYS A 170 -14.44 15.96 -8.20
CA LYS A 170 -13.72 14.71 -8.46
C LYS A 170 -14.21 13.56 -7.58
N PHE A 171 -14.55 13.83 -6.33
CA PHE A 171 -15.14 12.85 -5.42
C PHE A 171 -16.55 12.46 -5.88
N ASP A 172 -17.38 13.44 -6.28
CA ASP A 172 -18.72 13.20 -6.79
C ASP A 172 -18.68 12.38 -8.10
N ASN A 173 -17.68 12.62 -8.96
CA ASN A 173 -17.46 11.88 -10.19
C ASN A 173 -16.76 10.53 -9.98
N ARG A 174 -16.39 10.18 -8.76
CA ARG A 174 -15.63 8.96 -8.42
C ARG A 174 -14.33 8.80 -9.21
N GLU A 175 -13.65 9.89 -9.44
CA GLU A 175 -12.32 9.87 -10.05
C GLU A 175 -11.27 9.36 -9.05
N PHE A 176 -10.19 8.78 -9.57
CA PHE A 176 -9.00 8.47 -8.79
C PHE A 176 -7.83 9.34 -9.27
N GLY A 177 -6.91 9.63 -8.38
CA GLY A 177 -5.76 10.42 -8.78
C GLY A 177 -4.89 10.89 -7.63
N VAL A 178 -3.89 11.69 -7.98
CA VAL A 178 -2.99 12.37 -7.04
C VAL A 178 -2.90 13.83 -7.44
N ALA A 179 -2.90 14.72 -6.46
CA ALA A 179 -2.68 16.14 -6.68
C ALA A 179 -1.71 16.70 -5.65
N LEU A 180 -0.97 17.73 -6.04
CA LEU A 180 -0.14 18.54 -5.18
C LEU A 180 -0.93 19.78 -4.78
N LEU A 181 -1.11 19.99 -3.49
CA LEU A 181 -1.91 21.05 -2.91
C LEU A 181 -1.12 21.87 -1.91
N GLY A 182 -1.63 23.07 -1.61
CA GLY A 182 -1.05 23.97 -0.61
C GLY A 182 0.14 24.77 -1.13
N LYS A 183 0.07 26.11 -1.05
CA LYS A 183 1.12 26.99 -1.54
C LYS A 183 2.28 27.14 -0.54
N GLN A 184 1.99 27.24 0.76
CA GLN A 184 3.01 27.44 1.79
C GLN A 184 3.56 26.12 2.34
N ASN A 185 2.69 25.16 2.61
CA ASN A 185 3.02 23.82 3.08
C ASN A 185 2.45 22.79 2.12
N PRO A 186 3.13 22.54 0.97
CA PRO A 186 2.59 21.65 -0.03
C PRO A 186 2.56 20.20 0.46
N TYR A 187 1.51 19.48 0.06
CA TYR A 187 1.34 18.06 0.31
C TYR A 187 0.71 17.36 -0.89
N TYR A 188 0.99 16.08 -1.01
CA TYR A 188 0.34 15.22 -1.98
C TYR A 188 -0.96 14.69 -1.37
N LEU A 189 -2.04 14.80 -2.12
CA LEU A 189 -3.32 14.21 -1.82
C LEU A 189 -3.62 13.17 -2.90
N GLY A 190 -3.55 11.89 -2.50
CA GLY A 190 -3.98 10.77 -3.32
C GLY A 190 -5.41 10.39 -2.94
N TYR A 191 -6.26 10.10 -3.90
CA TYR A 191 -7.65 9.70 -3.66
C TYR A 191 -8.05 8.56 -4.59
N CYS A 192 -8.81 7.62 -4.03
CA CYS A 192 -9.27 6.43 -4.73
C CYS A 192 -10.66 6.04 -4.23
N PRO A 193 -11.69 6.07 -5.07
CA PRO A 193 -13.02 5.60 -4.70
C PRO A 193 -13.03 4.07 -4.59
N ILE A 194 -13.77 3.56 -3.62
CA ILE A 194 -14.06 2.14 -3.43
C ILE A 194 -15.50 1.91 -3.86
N GLU A 195 -15.68 1.29 -5.02
CA GLU A 195 -17.00 1.16 -5.65
C GLU A 195 -18.02 0.36 -4.82
N SER A 196 -17.52 -0.60 -4.04
CA SER A 196 -18.38 -1.57 -3.36
C SER A 196 -19.13 -1.03 -2.15
N ASN A 197 -18.70 0.07 -1.55
CA ASN A 197 -19.29 0.60 -0.31
C ASN A 197 -19.40 2.12 -0.26
N ASN A 198 -19.40 2.75 -1.40
CA ASN A 198 -19.51 4.21 -1.52
C ASN A 198 -18.47 4.98 -0.67
N THR A 199 -17.31 4.40 -0.44
CA THR A 199 -16.23 5.00 0.35
C THR A 199 -15.16 5.56 -0.58
N ILE A 200 -14.59 6.70 -0.20
CA ILE A 200 -13.40 7.28 -0.87
C ILE A 200 -12.22 7.15 0.09
N LEU A 201 -11.17 6.50 -0.38
CA LEU A 201 -9.90 6.42 0.35
C LEU A 201 -9.04 7.63 -0.04
N VAL A 202 -8.64 8.42 0.94
CA VAL A 202 -7.78 9.59 0.75
C VAL A 202 -6.50 9.43 1.54
N CYS A 203 -5.37 9.65 0.90
CA CYS A 203 -4.05 9.64 1.51
C CYS A 203 -3.43 11.03 1.39
N ILE A 204 -2.96 11.58 2.50
CA ILE A 204 -2.30 12.89 2.55
C ILE A 204 -0.87 12.68 3.07
N VAL A 205 0.11 13.17 2.30
CA VAL A 205 1.53 13.11 2.67
C VAL A 205 2.16 14.46 2.41
N ALA A 206 2.79 15.04 3.42
CA ALA A 206 3.51 16.30 3.25
C ALA A 206 4.59 16.15 2.16
N LYS A 207 4.68 17.13 1.25
CA LYS A 207 5.67 17.12 0.16
C LYS A 207 7.08 16.96 0.69
N GLY A 208 7.43 17.65 1.78
CA GLY A 208 8.74 17.54 2.42
C GLY A 208 9.08 16.11 2.89
N VAL A 209 8.09 15.30 3.29
CA VAL A 209 8.31 13.89 3.65
C VAL A 209 8.67 13.08 2.42
N VAL A 210 7.94 13.28 1.32
CA VAL A 210 8.22 12.63 0.03
C VAL A 210 9.57 13.07 -0.52
N ASP A 211 9.83 14.39 -0.51
CA ASP A 211 11.10 14.96 -0.98
C ASP A 211 12.29 14.43 -0.16
N ASN A 212 12.15 14.28 1.17
CA ASN A 212 13.20 13.71 2.01
C ASN A 212 13.50 12.25 1.66
N VAL A 213 12.47 11.43 1.46
CA VAL A 213 12.65 10.03 1.03
C VAL A 213 13.34 9.96 -0.34
N LEU A 214 12.92 10.82 -1.28
CA LEU A 214 13.54 10.91 -2.60
C LEU A 214 14.99 11.41 -2.51
N MET A 215 15.25 12.41 -1.67
CA MET A 215 16.58 12.99 -1.49
C MET A 215 17.56 12.00 -0.87
N ASP A 216 17.13 11.21 0.11
CA ASP A 216 17.97 10.17 0.71
C ASP A 216 18.27 9.06 -0.29
N TYR A 217 17.30 8.70 -1.10
CA TYR A 217 17.51 7.77 -2.21
C TYR A 217 18.51 8.35 -3.23
N GLN A 218 18.33 9.62 -3.66
CA GLN A 218 19.25 10.30 -4.58
C GLN A 218 20.67 10.39 -4.02
N LYS A 219 20.85 10.73 -2.74
CA LYS A 219 22.16 10.73 -2.07
C LYS A 219 22.81 9.35 -2.11
N THR A 220 22.05 8.31 -1.82
CA THR A 220 22.56 6.93 -1.85
C THR A 220 23.00 6.53 -3.26
N VAL A 221 22.19 6.83 -4.27
CA VAL A 221 22.53 6.58 -5.68
C VAL A 221 23.76 7.39 -6.09
N LEU A 222 23.82 8.67 -5.74
CA LEU A 222 24.96 9.53 -6.04
C LEU A 222 26.26 9.00 -5.38
N PHE A 223 26.18 8.66 -4.10
CA PHE A 223 27.31 8.12 -3.35
C PHE A 223 27.82 6.80 -3.94
N THR A 224 26.94 5.88 -4.27
CA THR A 224 27.32 4.61 -4.91
C THR A 224 27.92 4.82 -6.30
N THR A 225 27.37 5.77 -7.05
CA THR A 225 27.91 6.13 -8.38
C THR A 225 29.31 6.73 -8.28
N ILE A 226 29.54 7.65 -7.33
CA ILE A 226 30.88 8.25 -7.09
C ILE A 226 31.88 7.20 -6.65
N LEU A 227 31.49 6.28 -5.72
CA LEU A 227 32.35 5.18 -5.29
C LEU A 227 32.75 4.27 -6.46
N MET A 228 31.79 3.90 -7.31
CA MET A 228 32.08 3.10 -8.51
C MET A 228 33.00 3.82 -9.47
N ALA A 229 32.74 5.10 -9.73
CA ALA A 229 33.62 5.92 -10.58
C ALA A 229 35.03 6.05 -10.01
N GLY A 230 35.15 6.26 -8.69
CA GLY A 230 36.43 6.28 -7.96
C GLY A 230 37.20 4.96 -8.05
N PHE A 231 36.49 3.85 -7.88
CA PHE A 231 37.08 2.51 -8.01
C PHE A 231 37.61 2.24 -9.42
N ILE A 232 36.81 2.59 -10.43
CA ILE A 232 37.20 2.49 -11.84
C ILE A 232 38.44 3.36 -12.10
N PHE A 233 38.45 4.60 -11.59
CA PHE A 233 39.58 5.50 -11.73
C PHE A 233 40.86 4.94 -11.09
N LEU A 234 40.77 4.38 -9.89
CA LEU A 234 41.91 3.73 -9.20
C LEU A 234 42.46 2.53 -9.97
N LEU A 235 41.56 1.72 -10.56
CA LEU A 235 41.97 0.60 -11.42
C LEU A 235 42.72 1.09 -12.64
N PHE A 236 42.22 2.14 -13.31
CA PHE A 236 42.92 2.75 -14.45
C PHE A 236 44.25 3.40 -14.06
N ALA A 237 44.30 4.12 -12.93
CA ALA A 237 45.52 4.71 -12.41
C ALA A 237 46.55 3.65 -12.03
N GLY A 238 46.14 2.55 -11.39
CA GLY A 238 46.99 1.42 -11.06
C GLY A 238 47.57 0.71 -12.32
N LEU A 239 46.73 0.53 -13.33
CA LEU A 239 47.13 -0.01 -14.62
C LEU A 239 48.11 0.91 -15.33
N PHE A 240 47.81 2.20 -15.36
CA PHE A 240 48.70 3.21 -15.97
C PHE A 240 50.06 3.29 -15.27
N TYR A 241 50.04 3.27 -13.90
CA TYR A 241 51.27 3.23 -13.12
C TYR A 241 52.10 1.95 -13.38
N SER A 242 51.43 0.77 -13.43
CA SER A 242 52.11 -0.51 -13.75
C SER A 242 52.72 -0.48 -15.15
N ILE A 243 52.02 0.06 -16.14
CA ILE A 243 52.47 0.19 -17.51
C ILE A 243 53.66 1.16 -17.60
N SER A 244 53.54 2.33 -16.93
CA SER A 244 54.64 3.33 -16.89
C SER A 244 55.89 2.78 -16.21
N ARG A 245 55.75 1.99 -15.15
CA ARG A 245 56.91 1.39 -14.46
C ARG A 245 57.58 0.31 -15.28
N LEU A 246 56.82 -0.53 -16.00
CA LEU A 246 57.35 -1.51 -16.95
C LEU A 246 58.13 -0.83 -18.06
N SER A 247 57.59 0.24 -18.62
CA SER A 247 58.25 1.03 -19.70
C SER A 247 59.60 1.61 -19.27
N LEU A 248 59.74 2.02 -18.00
CA LEU A 248 61.00 2.61 -17.49
C LEU A 248 62.08 1.57 -17.19
N THR A 249 61.73 0.32 -16.93
CA THR A 249 62.67 -0.75 -16.65
C THR A 249 63.29 -1.37 -17.91
N ASP A 250 62.53 -1.36 -19.01
CA ASP A 250 62.99 -1.99 -20.26
C ASP A 250 63.91 -1.09 -21.09
N GLN A 251 63.87 0.21 -20.89
CA GLN A 251 64.77 1.13 -21.65
C GLN A 251 66.25 0.94 -21.39
N ARG A 252 66.65 0.21 -20.38
CA ARG A 252 68.07 -0.06 -20.03
C ARG A 252 68.60 -1.39 -20.53
N ALA A 253 67.74 -2.33 -20.92
CA ALA A 253 68.17 -3.67 -21.37
C ALA A 253 68.22 -3.82 -22.92
N GLU A 254 67.79 -2.77 -23.62
CA GLU A 254 67.34 -2.92 -24.99
C GLU A 254 68.35 -2.55 -26.11
N TYR A 255 69.56 -2.29 -25.85
CA TYR A 255 70.44 -1.93 -26.96
C TYR A 255 71.05 -3.13 -27.73
N GLU A 256 71.00 -4.33 -27.24
CA GLU A 256 71.69 -5.48 -27.88
C GLU A 256 70.77 -6.63 -28.41
N LYS A 257 69.48 -6.62 -28.21
CA LYS A 257 68.58 -7.70 -28.68
C LYS A 257 67.47 -7.26 -29.61
N ARG A 258 67.68 -6.34 -30.47
CA ARG A 258 66.66 -5.50 -31.13
C ARG A 258 65.74 -6.15 -32.16
N ASN A 259 66.00 -7.25 -32.78
CA ASN A 259 65.18 -7.63 -33.94
C ASN A 259 64.33 -8.90 -33.79
N ASN A 260 64.61 -9.80 -32.87
CA ASN A 260 63.81 -11.03 -32.74
C ASN A 260 62.93 -11.08 -31.49
N GLU A 261 63.23 -10.33 -30.42
CA GLU A 261 62.39 -10.30 -29.21
C GLU A 261 61.27 -9.27 -29.30
N LEU A 262 61.40 -8.23 -30.12
CA LEU A 262 60.37 -7.20 -30.26
C LEU A 262 59.03 -7.78 -30.72
N HIS A 263 59.07 -8.75 -31.67
CA HIS A 263 57.85 -9.43 -32.12
C HIS A 263 57.20 -10.30 -31.04
N LEU A 264 58.00 -10.99 -30.24
CA LEU A 264 57.51 -11.84 -29.16
C LEU A 264 56.98 -10.97 -28.00
N GLN A 265 57.65 -9.85 -27.73
CA GLN A 265 57.25 -8.91 -26.68
C GLN A 265 55.97 -8.19 -27.03
N THR A 266 55.86 -7.73 -28.31
CA THR A 266 54.64 -7.11 -28.81
C THR A 266 53.44 -8.06 -28.77
N MET A 267 53.64 -9.36 -29.08
CA MET A 267 52.59 -10.36 -28.98
C MET A 267 52.17 -10.60 -27.51
N LYS A 268 53.15 -10.67 -26.57
CA LYS A 268 52.86 -10.82 -25.13
C LYS A 268 52.10 -9.59 -24.58
N GLU A 269 52.49 -8.41 -25.00
CA GLU A 269 51.80 -7.16 -24.63
C GLU A 269 50.35 -7.13 -25.18
N MET A 270 50.18 -7.56 -26.45
CA MET A 270 48.84 -7.63 -27.06
C MET A 270 47.95 -8.66 -26.39
N GLU A 271 48.51 -9.79 -25.94
CA GLU A 271 47.77 -10.81 -25.20
C GLU A 271 47.37 -10.31 -23.79
N VAL A 272 48.23 -9.58 -23.08
CA VAL A 272 47.93 -8.92 -21.81
C VAL A 272 46.87 -7.81 -21.99
N VAL A 273 46.93 -7.04 -23.05
CA VAL A 273 45.91 -6.04 -23.40
C VAL A 273 44.57 -6.72 -23.71
N ASN A 274 44.58 -7.80 -24.47
CA ASN A 274 43.37 -8.56 -24.77
C ASN A 274 42.79 -9.20 -23.52
N GLN A 275 43.62 -9.72 -22.58
CA GLN A 275 43.17 -10.20 -21.31
C GLN A 275 42.64 -9.08 -20.41
N LYS A 276 43.27 -7.90 -20.43
CA LYS A 276 42.77 -6.72 -19.71
C LYS A 276 41.47 -6.18 -20.30
N LEU A 277 41.34 -6.17 -21.63
CA LEU A 277 40.10 -5.81 -22.31
C LEU A 277 38.96 -6.77 -21.98
N LYS A 278 39.25 -8.08 -21.92
CA LYS A 278 38.28 -9.11 -21.51
C LYS A 278 37.88 -8.92 -20.06
N LYS A 279 38.83 -8.62 -19.14
CA LYS A 279 38.54 -8.30 -17.75
C LYS A 279 37.73 -7.00 -17.59
N ALA A 280 38.15 -5.93 -18.30
CA ALA A 280 37.42 -4.66 -18.29
C ALA A 280 35.99 -4.83 -18.85
N LYS A 281 35.84 -5.64 -19.90
CA LYS A 281 34.53 -5.99 -20.43
C LYS A 281 33.66 -6.74 -19.39
N ASN A 282 34.26 -7.67 -18.65
CA ASN A 282 33.54 -8.39 -17.59
C ASN A 282 33.12 -7.46 -16.44
N VAL A 283 34.03 -6.57 -15.99
CA VAL A 283 33.71 -5.59 -14.94
C VAL A 283 32.65 -4.60 -15.41
N ALA A 284 32.72 -4.14 -16.66
CA ALA A 284 31.67 -3.28 -17.23
C ALA A 284 30.33 -4.02 -17.36
N THR A 285 30.38 -5.32 -17.68
CA THR A 285 29.18 -6.17 -17.75
C THR A 285 28.57 -6.38 -16.34
N GLU A 286 29.40 -6.63 -15.32
CA GLU A 286 28.93 -6.75 -13.93
C GLU A 286 28.36 -5.42 -13.41
N ALA A 287 28.98 -4.29 -13.76
CA ALA A 287 28.47 -2.97 -13.40
C ALA A 287 27.12 -2.68 -14.08
N LEU A 288 26.97 -3.06 -15.36
CA LEU A 288 25.73 -2.94 -16.09
C LEU A 288 24.62 -3.81 -15.43
N GLN A 289 24.97 -5.06 -15.13
CA GLN A 289 24.07 -6.00 -14.47
C GLN A 289 23.62 -5.49 -13.08
N THR A 290 24.54 -4.88 -12.34
CA THR A 290 24.25 -4.30 -11.03
C THR A 290 23.31 -3.08 -11.16
N ALA A 291 23.52 -2.25 -12.16
CA ALA A 291 22.65 -1.11 -12.45
C ALA A 291 21.25 -1.56 -12.93
N GLU A 292 21.19 -2.60 -13.77
CA GLU A 292 19.91 -3.20 -14.19
C GLU A 292 19.15 -3.82 -13.01
N ASN A 293 19.86 -4.53 -12.12
CA ASN A 293 19.27 -5.11 -10.92
C ASN A 293 18.78 -4.02 -9.97
N ALA A 294 19.52 -2.93 -9.79
CA ALA A 294 19.07 -1.79 -8.99
C ALA A 294 17.83 -1.11 -9.59
N ASN A 295 17.78 -1.00 -10.94
CA ASN A 295 16.61 -0.43 -11.62
C ASN A 295 15.38 -1.36 -11.55
N LYS A 296 15.61 -2.67 -11.63
CA LYS A 296 14.57 -3.67 -11.41
C LYS A 296 14.05 -3.63 -9.96
N ALA A 297 14.95 -3.60 -8.98
CA ALA A 297 14.58 -3.47 -7.57
C ALA A 297 13.77 -2.19 -7.29
N LYS A 298 14.11 -1.08 -7.95
CA LYS A 298 13.33 0.16 -7.91
C LYS A 298 11.93 -0.04 -8.49
N THR A 299 11.84 -0.72 -9.64
CA THR A 299 10.55 -1.00 -10.30
C THR A 299 9.70 -1.95 -9.46
N ASP A 300 10.32 -2.98 -8.90
CA ASP A 300 9.68 -3.95 -8.01
C ASP A 300 9.23 -3.28 -6.71
N PHE A 301 10.04 -2.38 -6.15
CA PHE A 301 9.67 -1.59 -4.98
C PHE A 301 8.42 -0.73 -5.24
N LEU A 302 8.40 0.00 -6.37
CA LEU A 302 7.23 0.81 -6.76
C LEU A 302 6.01 -0.07 -7.08
N SER A 303 6.22 -1.23 -7.70
CA SER A 303 5.18 -2.22 -7.96
C SER A 303 4.63 -2.81 -6.66
N ASN A 304 5.51 -3.19 -5.72
CA ASN A 304 5.11 -3.73 -4.43
C ASN A 304 4.40 -2.69 -3.56
N MET A 305 4.87 -1.44 -3.55
CA MET A 305 4.14 -0.34 -2.91
C MET A 305 2.74 -0.16 -3.51
N SER A 306 2.66 -0.23 -4.85
CA SER A 306 1.36 -0.19 -5.55
C SER A 306 0.50 -1.40 -5.23
N HIS A 307 1.12 -2.59 -5.08
CA HIS A 307 0.45 -3.84 -4.71
C HIS A 307 0.02 -3.83 -3.23
N ASP A 308 0.88 -3.33 -2.33
CA ASP A 308 0.58 -3.25 -0.89
C ASP A 308 -0.56 -2.25 -0.59
N ILE A 309 -0.70 -1.24 -1.43
CA ILE A 309 -1.87 -0.34 -1.41
C ILE A 309 -3.09 -1.01 -2.06
N ARG A 310 -2.88 -1.74 -3.18
CA ARG A 310 -3.98 -2.36 -3.96
C ARG A 310 -4.51 -3.63 -3.31
N THR A 311 -3.65 -4.41 -2.64
CA THR A 311 -4.01 -5.73 -2.10
C THR A 311 -5.07 -5.63 -1.01
N PRO A 312 -4.96 -4.77 0.02
CA PRO A 312 -6.04 -4.58 0.99
C PRO A 312 -7.30 -3.97 0.36
N MET A 313 -7.15 -3.13 -0.68
CA MET A 313 -8.28 -2.59 -1.42
C MET A 313 -9.01 -3.66 -2.24
N ASN A 314 -8.25 -4.46 -3.01
CA ASN A 314 -8.82 -5.55 -3.81
C ASN A 314 -9.44 -6.65 -2.93
N TRP A 315 -8.86 -6.89 -1.74
CA TRP A 315 -9.41 -7.84 -0.77
C TRP A 315 -10.77 -7.36 -0.24
N LYS A 316 -10.87 -6.07 0.13
CA LYS A 316 -12.15 -5.44 0.48
C LYS A 316 -13.18 -5.52 -0.66
N ILE A 317 -12.76 -5.20 -1.88
CA ILE A 317 -13.59 -5.29 -3.09
C ILE A 317 -14.03 -6.74 -3.35
N LYS A 318 -13.12 -7.72 -3.17
CA LYS A 318 -13.41 -9.14 -3.41
C LYS A 318 -14.37 -9.72 -2.36
N ILE A 319 -14.18 -9.36 -1.09
CA ILE A 319 -15.11 -9.73 -0.01
C ILE A 319 -16.50 -9.12 -0.27
N LEU A 320 -16.56 -7.86 -0.63
CA LEU A 320 -17.81 -7.18 -0.93
C LEU A 320 -18.50 -7.75 -2.19
N LYS A 321 -17.74 -8.13 -3.23
CA LYS A 321 -18.28 -8.84 -4.40
C LYS A 321 -18.81 -10.25 -4.05
N VAL A 322 -18.09 -11.00 -3.22
CA VAL A 322 -18.56 -12.32 -2.76
C VAL A 322 -19.83 -12.17 -1.93
N LEU A 323 -19.85 -11.20 -1.05
CA LEU A 323 -21.01 -10.91 -0.22
C LEU A 323 -22.20 -10.35 -1.03
N SER A 324 -21.95 -9.54 -2.08
CA SER A 324 -23.02 -9.10 -3.00
C SER A 324 -23.55 -10.24 -3.87
N ALA A 325 -22.69 -11.19 -4.27
CA ALA A 325 -23.11 -12.38 -5.05
C ALA A 325 -23.99 -13.35 -4.24
N VAL A 326 -23.83 -13.37 -2.92
CA VAL A 326 -24.70 -14.15 -2.01
C VAL A 326 -26.10 -13.51 -1.85
N HIS A 327 -26.22 -12.22 -2.22
CA HIS A 327 -27.50 -11.49 -2.10
C HIS A 327 -28.39 -11.60 -3.35
N THR A 328 -27.86 -12.13 -4.47
CA THR A 328 -28.56 -12.24 -5.75
C THR A 328 -29.11 -13.65 -6.05
N HIS A 329 -29.10 -14.55 -5.04
CA HIS A 329 -29.74 -15.88 -5.14
C HIS A 329 -30.75 -16.12 -4.03
#